data_0780a1cb54f74df68d17d8965f062408
#
_entry.id   0780a1cb54f74df68d17d8965f062408
#
_cell.length_a   1.000
_cell.length_b   1.000
_cell.length_c   1.000
_cell.angle_alpha   90.00
_cell.angle_beta   90.00
_cell.angle_gamma   90.00
#
_symmetry.space_group_name_H-M   'P 1'
#
loop_
_entity.id
_entity.type
_entity.pdbx_description
1 polymer ?
#
loop_
_entity_poly.entity_id
_entity_poly.type
_entity_poly.pdbx_seq_one_letter_code
_entity_poly.pdbx_strand_id
1 'polypeptide(L)'
;MVGDVLHLYNLVMCYHVICFVAAAILAPDDTTDRILIVQTASTGMTRRSVLFSPGDRPEMLWTAANSAADVIVFDLEDAVPPDRKAAARETVVDILTDPEFDPACEVLVRVNELPGGEDDLDTILIENIRLDGLVLPKVNEVEDVDGFVSAIRAHGSELPVFALVETAAGVLHAESIATVEATDALVFGAEDLTADIGATRTSSGDEIMYARQHVVLAARTAGIDAIDTLCTAVDDEDRIRADANHGATLGYDGKLAIHPTQIDPIHEAFVPGDDEIKWARRVLAASEHHDGVFKVDGEMIDQPLIRRAERIKDRAGRHFHEQ
;
A
#
# COMPACT_ATOMS: atom_id res chain seq x y z
N MET A 1 0.68 -6.43 -49.30
CA MET A 1 -0.25 -5.71 -48.44
C MET A 1 -0.35 -6.37 -47.05
N VAL A 2 0.77 -6.56 -46.36
CA VAL A 2 0.82 -7.06 -44.97
C VAL A 2 1.91 -6.32 -44.19
N GLY A 3 2.60 -5.35 -44.81
CA GLY A 3 3.73 -4.62 -44.23
C GLY A 3 3.38 -3.35 -43.43
N ASP A 4 2.19 -2.79 -43.59
CA ASP A 4 1.88 -1.44 -43.09
C ASP A 4 1.10 -1.43 -41.72
N VAL A 5 0.69 -2.58 -41.21
CA VAL A 5 -0.09 -2.63 -39.96
C VAL A 5 0.80 -2.71 -38.73
N LEU A 6 2.01 -3.26 -38.82
CA LEU A 6 2.96 -3.33 -37.70
C LEU A 6 3.66 -2.01 -37.37
N HIS A 7 3.68 -1.07 -38.30
CA HIS A 7 4.31 0.26 -38.09
C HIS A 7 3.38 1.25 -37.37
N LEU A 8 2.06 1.04 -37.44
CA LEU A 8 1.10 1.86 -36.71
C LEU A 8 0.96 1.50 -35.23
N TYR A 9 1.20 0.23 -34.87
CA TYR A 9 1.09 -0.22 -33.48
C TYR A 9 2.23 0.27 -32.58
N ASN A 10 3.43 0.44 -33.14
CA ASN A 10 4.57 0.98 -32.39
C ASN A 10 4.58 2.51 -32.26
N LEU A 11 3.81 3.24 -33.08
CA LEU A 11 3.70 4.70 -32.95
C LEU A 11 2.65 5.12 -31.92
N VAL A 12 1.65 4.31 -31.64
CA VAL A 12 0.58 4.62 -30.68
C VAL A 12 1.05 4.42 -29.23
N MET A 13 1.95 3.46 -28.96
CA MET A 13 2.49 3.25 -27.62
C MET A 13 3.55 4.27 -27.20
N CYS A 14 4.25 4.92 -28.15
CA CYS A 14 5.19 6.01 -27.82
C CYS A 14 4.51 7.37 -27.60
N TYR A 15 3.27 7.57 -28.05
CA TYR A 15 2.58 8.86 -27.93
C TYR A 15 1.86 9.04 -26.57
N HIS A 16 1.59 7.98 -25.82
CA HIS A 16 0.95 8.07 -24.49
C HIS A 16 1.89 8.45 -23.35
N VAL A 17 3.19 8.33 -23.54
CA VAL A 17 4.19 8.71 -22.50
C VAL A 17 4.70 10.16 -22.67
N ILE A 18 4.52 10.79 -23.83
CA ILE A 18 5.07 12.13 -24.13
C ILE A 18 4.00 13.25 -24.11
N CYS A 19 2.70 12.94 -24.15
CA CYS A 19 1.65 13.96 -24.15
C CYS A 19 1.27 14.53 -22.78
N PHE A 20 1.78 14.00 -21.67
CA PHE A 20 1.46 14.55 -20.33
C PHE A 20 2.39 15.66 -19.84
N VAL A 21 3.47 15.99 -20.56
CA VAL A 21 4.41 17.06 -20.17
C VAL A 21 4.23 18.35 -20.96
N ALA A 22 3.41 18.37 -22.03
CA ALA A 22 3.33 19.52 -22.96
C ALA A 22 2.05 20.36 -22.89
N ALA A 23 1.11 20.06 -21.99
CA ALA A 23 -0.16 20.81 -21.87
C ALA A 23 -0.19 21.92 -20.81
N ALA A 24 0.95 22.21 -20.17
CA ALA A 24 1.04 23.21 -19.09
C ALA A 24 1.51 24.60 -19.55
N ILE A 25 1.64 24.89 -20.86
CA ILE A 25 2.02 26.22 -21.35
C ILE A 25 1.03 26.65 -22.44
N LEU A 26 0.17 27.60 -22.08
CA LEU A 26 -0.69 28.46 -22.89
C LEU A 26 -2.21 28.35 -22.62
N ALA A 27 -2.67 29.04 -21.57
CA ALA A 27 -3.95 29.74 -21.59
C ALA A 27 -3.92 30.89 -20.57
N PRO A 28 -4.39 32.09 -20.91
CA PRO A 28 -4.37 33.24 -20.02
C PRO A 28 -5.61 33.30 -19.15
N ASP A 29 -5.35 33.71 -17.90
CA ASP A 29 -6.21 34.44 -16.98
C ASP A 29 -7.70 34.04 -16.89
N ASP A 30 -8.04 33.25 -15.84
CA ASP A 30 -9.19 33.62 -15.01
C ASP A 30 -9.01 33.01 -13.61
N THR A 31 -9.17 33.87 -12.61
CA THR A 31 -8.94 33.61 -11.19
C THR A 31 -9.92 32.62 -10.63
N THR A 32 -9.51 31.38 -10.53
CA THR A 32 -9.97 30.42 -9.52
C THR A 32 -8.73 29.66 -9.06
N ASP A 33 -8.34 29.89 -7.81
CA ASP A 33 -7.26 29.17 -7.14
C ASP A 33 -7.56 27.67 -7.21
N ARG A 34 -7.00 27.00 -8.21
CA ARG A 34 -6.92 25.54 -8.23
C ARG A 34 -5.75 25.15 -7.37
N ILE A 35 -6.08 24.57 -6.23
CA ILE A 35 -5.13 23.86 -5.37
C ILE A 35 -4.47 22.79 -6.24
N LEU A 36 -3.23 23.04 -6.66
CA LEU A 36 -2.36 22.00 -7.21
C LEU A 36 -1.83 21.21 -6.02
N ILE A 37 -2.60 20.21 -5.56
CA ILE A 37 -2.00 19.12 -4.79
C ILE A 37 -1.10 18.40 -5.80
N VAL A 38 0.20 18.58 -5.63
CA VAL A 38 1.20 17.87 -6.42
C VAL A 38 1.02 16.38 -6.09
N GLN A 39 0.39 15.62 -7.00
CA GLN A 39 0.55 14.18 -7.00
C GLN A 39 2.05 13.89 -7.02
N THR A 40 2.62 13.55 -5.88
CA THR A 40 3.86 12.82 -5.86
C THR A 40 3.53 11.44 -6.44
N ALA A 41 3.86 11.26 -7.73
CA ALA A 41 3.92 9.92 -8.30
C ALA A 41 4.63 9.05 -7.26
N SER A 42 4.03 7.92 -6.90
CA SER A 42 4.62 6.90 -6.04
C SER A 42 6.09 6.78 -6.43
N THR A 43 6.95 7.43 -5.69
CA THR A 43 8.38 7.19 -5.77
C THR A 43 8.51 5.78 -5.25
N GLY A 44 8.95 4.81 -6.01
CA GLY A 44 9.03 3.39 -5.72
C GLY A 44 9.59 3.03 -4.34
N MET A 45 8.99 3.56 -3.30
CA MET A 45 9.22 3.21 -1.91
C MET A 45 8.50 1.91 -1.64
N THR A 46 9.25 0.95 -1.15
CA THR A 46 8.68 -0.31 -0.69
C THR A 46 7.87 -0.06 0.59
N ARG A 47 6.61 -0.51 0.64
CA ARG A 47 5.71 -0.38 1.79
C ARG A 47 5.78 -1.62 2.70
N ARG A 48 6.99 -1.95 3.20
CA ARG A 48 7.21 -3.17 4.02
C ARG A 48 6.47 -3.13 5.34
N SER A 49 6.37 -1.96 5.96
CA SER A 49 5.71 -1.76 7.24
C SER A 49 4.71 -0.62 7.17
N VAL A 50 3.49 -0.86 7.67
CA VAL A 50 2.40 0.10 7.75
C VAL A 50 2.02 0.23 9.23
N LEU A 51 2.52 1.27 9.90
CA LEU A 51 2.39 1.46 11.36
C LEU A 51 1.15 2.27 11.70
N PHE A 52 0.21 1.67 12.39
CA PHE A 52 -0.98 2.34 12.91
C PHE A 52 -0.72 3.00 14.27
N SER A 53 -1.25 4.22 14.43
CA SER A 53 -1.16 4.99 15.67
C SER A 53 -2.48 5.69 15.98
N PRO A 54 -3.02 5.58 17.23
CA PRO A 54 -4.28 6.22 17.61
C PRO A 54 -4.24 7.73 17.44
N GLY A 55 -5.22 8.30 16.72
CA GLY A 55 -5.29 9.73 16.40
C GLY A 55 -5.52 10.64 17.62
N ASP A 56 -5.98 10.08 18.74
CA ASP A 56 -6.19 10.79 19.99
C ASP A 56 -4.95 10.85 20.94
N ARG A 57 -3.77 10.40 20.43
CA ARG A 57 -2.52 10.26 21.19
C ARG A 57 -1.36 10.99 20.50
N PRO A 58 -1.25 12.31 20.66
CA PRO A 58 -0.26 13.13 19.95
C PRO A 58 1.18 12.61 20.14
N GLU A 59 1.54 12.14 21.32
CA GLU A 59 2.86 11.58 21.60
C GLU A 59 3.16 10.29 20.79
N MET A 60 2.12 9.48 20.49
CA MET A 60 2.28 8.28 19.66
C MET A 60 2.38 8.64 18.17
N LEU A 61 1.65 9.65 17.73
CA LEU A 61 1.72 10.15 16.34
C LEU A 61 3.12 10.69 16.02
N TRP A 62 3.71 11.48 16.90
CA TRP A 62 5.10 11.94 16.77
C TRP A 62 6.11 10.79 16.87
N THR A 63 5.84 9.79 17.71
CA THR A 63 6.69 8.59 17.80
C THR A 63 6.66 7.79 16.49
N ALA A 64 5.48 7.64 15.88
CA ALA A 64 5.34 6.99 14.57
C ALA A 64 6.09 7.77 13.47
N ALA A 65 5.95 9.09 13.42
CA ALA A 65 6.64 9.96 12.47
C ALA A 65 8.18 9.86 12.56
N ASN A 66 8.72 9.60 13.73
CA ASN A 66 10.16 9.42 13.98
C ASN A 66 10.62 7.96 13.94
N SER A 67 9.73 7.02 13.60
CA SER A 67 10.08 5.60 13.46
C SER A 67 10.74 5.31 12.11
N ALA A 68 11.19 4.06 11.94
CA ALA A 68 11.71 3.57 10.67
C ALA A 68 10.62 2.98 9.77
N ALA A 69 9.33 3.19 10.06
CA ALA A 69 8.22 2.67 9.25
C ALA A 69 8.25 3.27 7.84
N ASP A 70 7.92 2.45 6.84
CA ASP A 70 7.79 2.92 5.46
C ASP A 70 6.49 3.72 5.26
N VAL A 71 5.43 3.37 6.00
CA VAL A 71 4.12 4.04 6.02
C VAL A 71 3.66 4.21 7.47
N ILE A 72 3.13 5.38 7.82
CA ILE A 72 2.43 5.61 9.08
C ILE A 72 0.96 5.92 8.82
N VAL A 73 0.08 5.39 9.67
CA VAL A 73 -1.37 5.60 9.59
C VAL A 73 -1.87 6.22 10.88
N PHE A 74 -2.41 7.42 10.82
CA PHE A 74 -3.11 8.03 11.94
C PHE A 74 -4.55 7.54 11.95
N ASP A 75 -4.92 6.85 13.01
CA ASP A 75 -6.17 6.12 13.09
C ASP A 75 -7.28 6.95 13.76
N LEU A 76 -8.35 7.21 13.04
CA LEU A 76 -9.58 7.85 13.55
C LEU A 76 -10.72 6.85 13.78
N GLU A 77 -10.48 5.55 13.48
CA GLU A 77 -11.50 4.52 13.56
C GLU A 77 -11.41 3.73 14.89
N ASP A 78 -11.16 2.45 14.88
CA ASP A 78 -11.30 1.55 16.05
C ASP A 78 -10.34 1.83 17.20
N ALA A 79 -9.16 2.42 16.94
CA ALA A 79 -8.24 2.79 18.01
C ALA A 79 -8.69 4.01 18.84
N VAL A 80 -9.73 4.73 18.40
CA VAL A 80 -10.24 5.93 19.07
C VAL A 80 -11.66 5.69 19.60
N PRO A 81 -11.91 5.84 20.92
CA PRO A 81 -13.25 5.76 21.48
C PRO A 81 -14.23 6.77 20.85
N PRO A 82 -15.52 6.44 20.74
CA PRO A 82 -16.51 7.32 20.08
C PRO A 82 -16.59 8.74 20.65
N ASP A 83 -16.45 8.89 21.95
CA ASP A 83 -16.49 10.19 22.67
C ASP A 83 -15.22 11.01 22.47
N ARG A 84 -14.16 10.45 21.90
CA ARG A 84 -12.88 11.11 21.62
C ARG A 84 -12.64 11.39 20.12
N LYS A 85 -13.53 10.92 19.23
CA LYS A 85 -13.36 11.07 17.77
C LYS A 85 -13.15 12.53 17.35
N ALA A 86 -13.94 13.47 17.86
CA ALA A 86 -13.80 14.89 17.54
C ALA A 86 -12.42 15.45 17.96
N ALA A 87 -11.97 15.14 19.17
CA ALA A 87 -10.66 15.57 19.65
C ALA A 87 -9.50 14.90 18.86
N ALA A 88 -9.70 13.65 18.43
CA ALA A 88 -8.72 12.95 17.60
C ALA A 88 -8.55 13.62 16.22
N ARG A 89 -9.66 14.02 15.56
CA ARG A 89 -9.59 14.77 14.29
C ARG A 89 -8.78 16.06 14.46
N GLU A 90 -9.09 16.86 15.49
CA GLU A 90 -8.35 18.10 15.80
C GLU A 90 -6.85 17.80 16.02
N THR A 91 -6.53 16.78 16.81
CA THR A 91 -5.13 16.36 17.07
C THR A 91 -4.41 15.96 15.77
N VAL A 92 -5.06 15.17 14.92
CA VAL A 92 -4.48 14.73 13.64
C VAL A 92 -4.22 15.92 12.73
N VAL A 93 -5.18 16.84 12.58
CA VAL A 93 -5.02 18.06 11.77
C VAL A 93 -3.89 18.95 12.31
N ASP A 94 -3.85 19.17 13.63
CA ASP A 94 -2.80 19.99 14.25
C ASP A 94 -1.40 19.45 13.93
N ILE A 95 -1.22 18.14 13.95
CA ILE A 95 0.07 17.50 13.63
C ILE A 95 0.35 17.55 12.13
N LEU A 96 -0.61 17.17 11.29
CA LEU A 96 -0.41 17.13 9.83
C LEU A 96 -0.21 18.52 9.20
N THR A 97 -0.57 19.58 9.92
CA THR A 97 -0.34 20.98 9.49
C THR A 97 0.85 21.64 10.19
N ASP A 98 1.48 20.98 11.17
CA ASP A 98 2.63 21.50 11.88
C ASP A 98 3.84 21.59 10.93
N PRO A 99 4.49 22.76 10.78
CA PRO A 99 5.67 22.91 9.93
C PRO A 99 6.88 22.04 10.33
N GLU A 100 6.92 21.53 11.57
CA GLU A 100 7.96 20.61 12.05
C GLU A 100 7.64 19.15 11.71
N PHE A 101 6.42 18.85 11.21
CA PHE A 101 6.01 17.51 10.82
C PHE A 101 6.42 17.24 9.37
N ASP A 102 7.61 16.67 9.19
CA ASP A 102 8.18 16.31 7.87
C ASP A 102 8.80 14.89 7.91
N PRO A 103 7.97 13.84 8.13
CA PRO A 103 8.49 12.48 8.13
C PRO A 103 8.94 12.04 6.73
N ALA A 104 9.99 11.22 6.68
CA ALA A 104 10.51 10.68 5.41
C ALA A 104 9.63 9.54 4.84
N CYS A 105 8.64 9.06 5.58
CA CYS A 105 7.73 7.99 5.21
C CYS A 105 6.42 8.53 4.62
N GLU A 106 5.63 7.64 4.02
CA GLU A 106 4.27 7.92 3.56
C GLU A 106 3.33 8.11 4.75
N VAL A 107 2.45 9.11 4.70
CA VAL A 107 1.54 9.48 5.78
C VAL A 107 0.10 9.28 5.34
N LEU A 108 -0.61 8.39 6.00
CA LEU A 108 -2.02 8.10 5.75
C LEU A 108 -2.87 8.41 6.98
N VAL A 109 -4.18 8.57 6.76
CA VAL A 109 -5.19 8.60 7.82
C VAL A 109 -6.20 7.51 7.56
N ARG A 110 -6.49 6.67 8.56
CA ARG A 110 -7.64 5.78 8.54
C ARG A 110 -8.84 6.54 9.08
N VAL A 111 -9.84 6.73 8.22
CA VAL A 111 -11.11 7.38 8.56
C VAL A 111 -12.14 6.35 9.02
N ASN A 112 -13.27 6.82 9.55
CA ASN A 112 -14.42 5.94 9.79
C ASN A 112 -15.12 5.60 8.46
N GLU A 113 -15.85 4.47 8.42
CA GLU A 113 -16.67 4.13 7.25
C GLU A 113 -17.78 5.18 7.02
N LEU A 114 -18.16 5.37 5.74
CA LEU A 114 -19.26 6.27 5.42
C LEU A 114 -20.63 5.67 5.82
N PRO A 115 -21.61 6.49 6.30
CA PRO A 115 -21.57 7.96 6.32
C PRO A 115 -20.87 8.56 7.56
N GLY A 116 -20.46 7.77 8.55
CA GLY A 116 -19.83 8.26 9.78
C GLY A 116 -18.49 8.99 9.55
N GLY A 117 -17.78 8.64 8.48
CA GLY A 117 -16.50 9.23 8.09
C GLY A 117 -16.59 10.59 7.38
N GLU A 118 -17.79 11.11 7.08
CA GLU A 118 -17.95 12.44 6.46
C GLU A 118 -17.31 13.53 7.33
N ASP A 119 -17.54 13.50 8.64
CA ASP A 119 -16.91 14.43 9.58
C ASP A 119 -15.39 14.35 9.61
N ASP A 120 -14.81 13.14 9.34
CA ASP A 120 -13.37 12.98 9.26
C ASP A 120 -12.84 13.67 8.01
N LEU A 121 -13.47 13.44 6.84
CA LEU A 121 -13.08 14.06 5.58
C LEU A 121 -13.22 15.58 5.63
N ASP A 122 -14.34 16.10 6.16
CA ASP A 122 -14.59 17.54 6.34
C ASP A 122 -13.49 18.20 7.16
N THR A 123 -12.91 17.47 8.13
CA THR A 123 -11.91 18.01 9.05
C THR A 123 -10.49 17.88 8.47
N ILE A 124 -10.14 16.73 7.86
CA ILE A 124 -8.76 16.46 7.44
C ILE A 124 -8.44 16.89 6.00
N LEU A 125 -9.44 17.07 5.12
CA LEU A 125 -9.19 17.48 3.75
C LEU A 125 -9.15 19.01 3.62
N ILE A 126 -8.10 19.60 4.17
CA ILE A 126 -7.86 21.04 4.17
C ILE A 126 -6.56 21.40 3.43
N GLU A 127 -6.39 22.68 3.11
CA GLU A 127 -5.19 23.17 2.46
C GLU A 127 -3.92 23.01 3.33
N ASN A 128 -2.79 22.74 2.67
CA ASN A 128 -1.47 22.64 3.29
C ASN A 128 -1.33 21.53 4.35
N ILE A 129 -2.08 20.46 4.21
CA ILE A 129 -1.96 19.28 5.06
C ILE A 129 -0.91 18.30 4.48
N ARG A 130 -0.09 17.69 5.35
CA ARG A 130 0.86 16.64 4.99
C ARG A 130 0.15 15.26 4.99
N LEU A 131 -0.47 14.90 3.87
CA LEU A 131 -1.26 13.68 3.72
C LEU A 131 -1.03 13.08 2.34
N ASP A 132 -0.62 11.80 2.28
CA ASP A 132 -0.30 11.10 1.04
C ASP A 132 -1.43 10.18 0.57
N GLY A 133 -2.33 9.77 1.45
CA GLY A 133 -3.46 8.91 1.11
C GLY A 133 -4.38 8.63 2.30
N LEU A 134 -5.41 7.84 2.05
CA LEU A 134 -6.42 7.49 3.04
C LEU A 134 -6.61 5.97 3.13
N VAL A 135 -6.89 5.47 4.32
CA VAL A 135 -7.29 4.08 4.55
C VAL A 135 -8.80 4.04 4.77
N LEU A 136 -9.51 3.31 3.90
CA LEU A 136 -10.94 3.06 4.03
C LEU A 136 -11.17 1.71 4.71
N PRO A 137 -11.74 1.67 5.92
CA PRO A 137 -12.05 0.42 6.62
C PRO A 137 -13.30 -0.27 6.05
N LYS A 138 -13.45 -1.55 6.35
CA LYS A 138 -14.67 -2.35 6.14
C LYS A 138 -15.24 -2.30 4.72
N VAL A 139 -14.35 -2.26 3.72
CA VAL A 139 -14.74 -2.25 2.31
C VAL A 139 -15.39 -3.58 1.95
N ASN A 140 -16.62 -3.55 1.44
CA ASN A 140 -17.39 -4.70 1.07
C ASN A 140 -17.53 -4.88 -0.45
N GLU A 141 -17.60 -3.78 -1.19
CA GLU A 141 -17.83 -3.77 -2.63
C GLU A 141 -17.22 -2.52 -3.30
N VAL A 142 -17.26 -2.47 -4.63
CA VAL A 142 -16.70 -1.36 -5.44
C VAL A 142 -17.38 -0.04 -5.08
N GLU A 143 -18.66 -0.05 -4.83
CA GLU A 143 -19.49 1.11 -4.52
C GLU A 143 -19.03 1.82 -3.25
N ASP A 144 -18.44 1.10 -2.28
CA ASP A 144 -17.89 1.70 -1.06
C ASP A 144 -16.68 2.58 -1.41
N VAL A 145 -15.78 2.07 -2.27
CA VAL A 145 -14.60 2.82 -2.71
C VAL A 145 -15.00 3.98 -3.63
N ASP A 146 -15.91 3.75 -4.60
CA ASP A 146 -16.37 4.80 -5.51
C ASP A 146 -17.09 5.93 -4.76
N GLY A 147 -17.91 5.60 -3.77
CA GLY A 147 -18.55 6.57 -2.88
C GLY A 147 -17.54 7.38 -2.09
N PHE A 148 -16.53 6.72 -1.53
CA PHE A 148 -15.46 7.35 -0.78
C PHE A 148 -14.61 8.29 -1.66
N VAL A 149 -14.20 7.84 -2.85
CA VAL A 149 -13.47 8.66 -3.83
C VAL A 149 -14.29 9.88 -4.25
N SER A 150 -15.60 9.70 -4.43
CA SER A 150 -16.51 10.82 -4.74
C SER A 150 -16.56 11.84 -3.61
N ALA A 151 -16.57 11.40 -2.36
CA ALA A 151 -16.49 12.28 -1.19
C ALA A 151 -15.15 13.03 -1.12
N ILE A 152 -14.01 12.36 -1.35
CA ILE A 152 -12.69 13.00 -1.43
C ILE A 152 -12.66 14.09 -2.51
N ARG A 153 -13.18 13.78 -3.70
CA ARG A 153 -13.25 14.73 -4.83
C ARG A 153 -14.15 15.93 -4.55
N ALA A 154 -15.21 15.76 -3.76
CA ALA A 154 -16.08 16.87 -3.34
C ALA A 154 -15.33 17.94 -2.51
N HIS A 155 -14.24 17.53 -1.82
CA HIS A 155 -13.33 18.44 -1.10
C HIS A 155 -12.20 18.99 -1.99
N GLY A 156 -12.24 18.72 -3.29
CA GLY A 156 -11.20 19.19 -4.24
C GLY A 156 -9.88 18.43 -4.17
N SER A 157 -9.87 17.23 -3.56
CA SER A 157 -8.70 16.39 -3.40
C SER A 157 -8.75 15.16 -4.29
N GLU A 158 -7.58 14.61 -4.61
CA GLU A 158 -7.41 13.31 -5.29
C GLU A 158 -6.31 12.56 -4.54
N LEU A 159 -6.70 11.70 -3.59
CA LEU A 159 -5.78 10.91 -2.78
C LEU A 159 -5.95 9.41 -3.09
N PRO A 160 -4.85 8.65 -3.09
CA PRO A 160 -4.92 7.19 -3.18
C PRO A 160 -5.63 6.60 -1.97
N VAL A 161 -6.30 5.47 -2.19
CA VAL A 161 -7.06 4.76 -1.17
C VAL A 161 -6.42 3.40 -0.90
N PHE A 162 -6.14 3.13 0.36
CA PHE A 162 -5.80 1.79 0.84
C PHE A 162 -7.11 1.15 1.31
N ALA A 163 -7.62 0.18 0.55
CA ALA A 163 -8.87 -0.50 0.86
C ALA A 163 -8.62 -1.63 1.87
N LEU A 164 -9.19 -1.50 3.09
CA LEU A 164 -9.07 -2.51 4.14
C LEU A 164 -10.15 -3.59 3.95
N VAL A 165 -9.68 -4.78 3.53
CA VAL A 165 -10.49 -5.98 3.28
C VAL A 165 -10.52 -6.82 4.55
N GLU A 166 -11.59 -6.68 5.31
CA GLU A 166 -11.72 -7.24 6.66
C GLU A 166 -13.11 -7.78 6.98
N THR A 167 -13.91 -8.01 5.92
CA THR A 167 -15.23 -8.62 5.99
C THR A 167 -15.35 -9.78 5.00
N ALA A 168 -16.29 -10.69 5.22
CA ALA A 168 -16.55 -11.79 4.29
C ALA A 168 -16.94 -11.28 2.88
N ALA A 169 -17.75 -10.22 2.81
CA ALA A 169 -18.12 -9.59 1.54
C ALA A 169 -16.91 -8.97 0.85
N GLY A 170 -16.10 -8.18 1.57
CA GLY A 170 -14.88 -7.57 1.04
C GLY A 170 -13.88 -8.59 0.51
N VAL A 171 -13.69 -9.71 1.22
CA VAL A 171 -12.86 -10.82 0.72
C VAL A 171 -13.41 -11.37 -0.59
N LEU A 172 -14.71 -11.62 -0.69
CA LEU A 172 -15.33 -12.20 -1.89
C LEU A 172 -15.37 -11.23 -3.08
N HIS A 173 -15.25 -9.93 -2.86
CA HIS A 173 -15.24 -8.90 -3.90
C HIS A 173 -13.85 -8.25 -4.10
N ALA A 174 -12.80 -8.79 -3.47
CA ALA A 174 -11.47 -8.18 -3.45
C ALA A 174 -10.91 -7.88 -4.85
N GLU A 175 -11.18 -8.75 -5.86
CA GLU A 175 -10.72 -8.51 -7.22
C GLU A 175 -11.36 -7.28 -7.85
N SER A 176 -12.66 -7.06 -7.63
CA SER A 176 -13.35 -5.88 -8.17
C SER A 176 -12.96 -4.61 -7.42
N ILE A 177 -12.81 -4.67 -6.09
CA ILE A 177 -12.31 -3.56 -5.26
C ILE A 177 -10.92 -3.11 -5.73
N ALA A 178 -10.04 -4.07 -6.00
CA ALA A 178 -8.69 -3.79 -6.49
C ALA A 178 -8.64 -3.07 -7.85
N THR A 179 -9.68 -3.20 -8.67
CA THR A 179 -9.72 -2.56 -10.02
C THR A 179 -10.16 -1.10 -10.01
N VAL A 180 -10.60 -0.56 -8.89
CA VAL A 180 -10.94 0.86 -8.78
C VAL A 180 -9.66 1.68 -8.89
N GLU A 181 -9.61 2.64 -9.81
CA GLU A 181 -8.39 3.40 -10.15
C GLU A 181 -7.72 4.07 -8.95
N ALA A 182 -8.50 4.50 -7.97
CA ALA A 182 -7.99 5.13 -6.76
C ALA A 182 -7.48 4.12 -5.71
N THR A 183 -7.77 2.82 -5.86
CA THR A 183 -7.25 1.79 -4.96
C THR A 183 -5.77 1.54 -5.24
N ASP A 184 -4.90 1.92 -4.33
CA ASP A 184 -3.45 1.83 -4.46
C ASP A 184 -2.87 0.62 -3.70
N ALA A 185 -3.60 0.13 -2.71
CA ALA A 185 -3.28 -1.09 -1.98
C ALA A 185 -4.54 -1.79 -1.45
N LEU A 186 -4.49 -3.13 -1.37
CA LEU A 186 -5.40 -3.91 -0.54
C LEU A 186 -4.71 -4.23 0.79
N VAL A 187 -5.37 -3.91 1.88
CA VAL A 187 -4.90 -4.20 3.24
C VAL A 187 -5.75 -5.32 3.83
N PHE A 188 -5.15 -6.35 4.39
CA PHE A 188 -5.88 -7.48 4.96
C PHE A 188 -6.08 -7.31 6.48
N GLY A 189 -7.34 -7.25 6.93
CA GLY A 189 -7.73 -7.14 8.34
C GLY A 189 -8.27 -8.47 8.90
N ALA A 190 -7.40 -9.29 9.52
CA ALA A 190 -7.76 -10.62 9.97
C ALA A 190 -8.61 -10.64 11.24
N GLU A 191 -8.46 -9.64 12.12
CA GLU A 191 -9.16 -9.62 13.41
C GLU A 191 -10.66 -9.36 13.17
N ASP A 192 -10.98 -8.33 12.37
CA ASP A 192 -12.36 -7.99 12.01
C ASP A 192 -13.00 -9.07 11.14
N LEU A 193 -12.26 -9.62 10.16
CA LEU A 193 -12.75 -10.75 9.37
C LEU A 193 -13.14 -11.94 10.26
N THR A 194 -12.32 -12.31 11.24
CA THR A 194 -12.66 -13.43 12.13
C THR A 194 -13.88 -13.14 12.98
N ALA A 195 -14.08 -11.90 13.41
CA ALA A 195 -15.29 -11.48 14.12
C ALA A 195 -16.52 -11.56 13.20
N ASP A 196 -16.41 -11.07 11.97
CA ASP A 196 -17.50 -11.07 10.99
C ASP A 196 -17.96 -12.49 10.62
N ILE A 197 -17.03 -13.42 10.37
CA ILE A 197 -17.37 -14.81 10.01
C ILE A 197 -17.62 -15.71 11.23
N GLY A 198 -17.49 -15.20 12.47
CA GLY A 198 -17.68 -15.97 13.70
C GLY A 198 -16.60 -17.03 13.92
N ALA A 199 -15.40 -16.86 13.36
CA ALA A 199 -14.27 -17.75 13.57
C ALA A 199 -13.48 -17.39 14.83
N THR A 200 -12.57 -18.28 15.26
CA THR A 200 -11.66 -18.03 16.37
C THR A 200 -10.23 -17.93 15.85
N ARG A 201 -9.53 -16.85 16.16
CA ARG A 201 -8.12 -16.68 15.78
C ARG A 201 -7.25 -17.78 16.41
N THR A 202 -6.45 -18.40 15.56
CA THR A 202 -5.49 -19.43 15.96
C THR A 202 -4.06 -19.01 15.64
N SER A 203 -3.09 -19.66 16.28
CA SER A 203 -1.67 -19.40 16.00
C SER A 203 -1.24 -19.92 14.62
N SER A 204 -1.95 -20.90 14.05
CA SER A 204 -1.70 -21.41 12.69
C SER A 204 -2.27 -20.51 11.60
N GLY A 205 -3.32 -19.75 11.90
CA GLY A 205 -4.02 -18.89 10.93
C GLY A 205 -4.81 -19.67 9.87
N ASP A 206 -5.13 -20.95 10.12
CA ASP A 206 -5.86 -21.78 9.15
C ASP A 206 -7.24 -21.19 8.82
N GLU A 207 -7.88 -20.56 9.79
CA GLU A 207 -9.21 -19.93 9.69
C GLU A 207 -9.25 -18.75 8.72
N ILE A 208 -8.13 -18.09 8.49
CA ILE A 208 -8.02 -16.92 7.59
C ILE A 208 -7.22 -17.20 6.32
N MET A 209 -6.65 -18.39 6.16
CA MET A 209 -5.67 -18.68 5.09
C MET A 209 -6.23 -18.44 3.70
N TYR A 210 -7.48 -18.85 3.44
CA TYR A 210 -8.13 -18.59 2.16
C TYR A 210 -8.20 -17.08 1.86
N ALA A 211 -8.73 -16.30 2.81
CA ALA A 211 -8.88 -14.84 2.66
C ALA A 211 -7.52 -14.16 2.47
N ARG A 212 -6.53 -14.54 3.28
CA ARG A 212 -5.16 -14.00 3.24
C ARG A 212 -4.51 -14.24 1.87
N GLN A 213 -4.69 -15.43 1.28
CA GLN A 213 -4.18 -15.73 -0.08
C GLN A 213 -5.00 -15.03 -1.17
N HIS A 214 -6.31 -14.93 -0.99
CA HIS A 214 -7.21 -14.32 -1.97
C HIS A 214 -6.92 -12.83 -2.17
N VAL A 215 -6.67 -12.08 -1.09
CA VAL A 215 -6.29 -10.65 -1.15
C VAL A 215 -5.01 -10.44 -1.97
N VAL A 216 -4.00 -11.30 -1.80
CA VAL A 216 -2.79 -11.24 -2.64
C VAL A 216 -3.11 -11.45 -4.12
N LEU A 217 -3.94 -12.45 -4.44
CA LEU A 217 -4.31 -12.71 -5.84
C LEU A 217 -5.07 -11.53 -6.45
N ALA A 218 -6.01 -10.95 -5.69
CA ALA A 218 -6.77 -9.77 -6.11
C ALA A 218 -5.84 -8.57 -6.39
N ALA A 219 -4.97 -8.21 -5.46
CA ALA A 219 -4.01 -7.12 -5.62
C ALA A 219 -3.10 -7.33 -6.84
N ARG A 220 -2.61 -8.57 -7.04
CA ARG A 220 -1.73 -8.89 -8.18
C ARG A 220 -2.43 -8.81 -9.54
N THR A 221 -3.74 -9.06 -9.63
CA THR A 221 -4.48 -8.89 -10.89
C THR A 221 -4.61 -7.42 -11.28
N ALA A 222 -4.69 -6.53 -10.32
CA ALA A 222 -4.77 -5.09 -10.52
C ALA A 222 -3.38 -4.41 -10.59
N GLY A 223 -2.31 -5.10 -10.16
CA GLY A 223 -0.95 -4.55 -10.15
C GLY A 223 -0.70 -3.55 -9.01
N ILE A 224 -1.45 -3.67 -7.91
CA ILE A 224 -1.34 -2.84 -6.71
C ILE A 224 -0.70 -3.61 -5.56
N ASP A 225 -0.33 -2.90 -4.47
CA ASP A 225 0.27 -3.49 -3.29
C ASP A 225 -0.73 -4.32 -2.47
N ALA A 226 -0.23 -5.40 -1.86
CA ALA A 226 -0.93 -6.20 -0.87
C ALA A 226 -0.23 -6.03 0.48
N ILE A 227 -0.95 -5.55 1.50
CA ILE A 227 -0.46 -5.36 2.87
C ILE A 227 -1.10 -6.40 3.78
N ASP A 228 -0.26 -7.20 4.41
CA ASP A 228 -0.67 -8.29 5.29
C ASP A 228 -1.20 -7.78 6.65
N THR A 229 -2.01 -8.60 7.31
CA THR A 229 -2.61 -8.32 8.61
C THR A 229 -1.57 -8.07 9.71
N LEU A 230 -2.01 -7.48 10.82
CA LEU A 230 -1.18 -7.25 12.00
C LEU A 230 -0.80 -8.55 12.74
N CYS A 231 0.30 -8.49 13.50
CA CYS A 231 0.62 -9.46 14.54
C CYS A 231 0.30 -8.84 15.90
N THR A 232 -0.53 -9.51 16.70
CA THR A 232 -0.93 -9.00 18.03
C THR A 232 0.19 -9.11 19.08
N ALA A 233 1.26 -9.87 18.80
CA ALA A 233 2.43 -9.92 19.68
C ALA A 233 3.21 -8.60 19.55
N VAL A 234 3.55 -7.98 20.68
CA VAL A 234 4.36 -6.75 20.73
C VAL A 234 5.76 -7.04 21.23
N ASP A 235 5.88 -7.96 22.21
CA ASP A 235 7.13 -8.28 22.90
C ASP A 235 7.74 -9.62 22.45
N ASP A 236 7.19 -10.27 21.43
CA ASP A 236 7.66 -11.56 20.89
C ASP A 236 8.19 -11.36 19.45
N GLU A 237 9.43 -10.94 19.36
CA GLU A 237 10.10 -10.63 18.11
C GLU A 237 10.19 -11.85 17.17
N ASP A 238 10.43 -13.05 17.71
CA ASP A 238 10.48 -14.27 16.90
C ASP A 238 9.14 -14.60 16.26
N ARG A 239 8.05 -14.39 16.98
CA ARG A 239 6.70 -14.55 16.45
C ARG A 239 6.38 -13.50 15.39
N ILE A 240 6.76 -12.25 15.61
CA ILE A 240 6.57 -11.16 14.63
C ILE A 240 7.32 -11.50 13.34
N ARG A 241 8.60 -11.89 13.45
CA ARG A 241 9.44 -12.27 12.31
C ARG A 241 8.88 -13.48 11.57
N ALA A 242 8.42 -14.51 12.29
CA ALA A 242 7.84 -15.71 11.68
C ALA A 242 6.56 -15.39 10.89
N ASP A 243 5.67 -14.57 11.44
CA ASP A 243 4.42 -14.17 10.77
C ASP A 243 4.68 -13.23 9.58
N ALA A 244 5.65 -12.31 9.69
CA ALA A 244 6.06 -11.45 8.58
C ALA A 244 6.69 -12.25 7.43
N ASN A 245 7.58 -13.22 7.73
CA ASN A 245 8.12 -14.14 6.73
C ASN A 245 7.03 -14.98 6.05
N HIS A 246 6.01 -15.37 6.80
CA HIS A 246 4.87 -16.09 6.22
C HIS A 246 4.11 -15.20 5.24
N GLY A 247 3.80 -13.95 5.60
CA GLY A 247 3.20 -12.96 4.70
C GLY A 247 4.03 -12.73 3.43
N ALA A 248 5.34 -12.52 3.57
CA ALA A 248 6.25 -12.38 2.42
C ALA A 248 6.25 -13.63 1.52
N THR A 249 6.19 -14.84 2.12
CA THR A 249 6.09 -16.12 1.38
C THR A 249 4.77 -16.23 0.59
N LEU A 250 3.66 -15.72 1.13
CA LEU A 250 2.36 -15.70 0.45
C LEU A 250 2.33 -14.68 -0.71
N GLY A 251 3.27 -13.74 -0.75
CA GLY A 251 3.38 -12.74 -1.81
C GLY A 251 2.93 -11.34 -1.43
N TYR A 252 2.74 -11.05 -0.16
CA TYR A 252 2.51 -9.69 0.32
C TYR A 252 3.73 -8.79 0.10
N ASP A 253 3.50 -7.48 -0.03
CA ASP A 253 4.55 -6.46 -0.17
C ASP A 253 4.97 -5.88 1.17
N GLY A 254 4.06 -5.90 2.15
CA GLY A 254 4.28 -5.41 3.49
C GLY A 254 3.30 -5.99 4.50
N LYS A 255 3.37 -5.45 5.72
CA LYS A 255 2.60 -5.92 6.86
C LYS A 255 2.17 -4.77 7.76
N LEU A 256 0.97 -4.88 8.35
CA LEU A 256 0.52 -3.97 9.40
C LEU A 256 1.37 -4.11 10.67
N ALA A 257 1.70 -2.98 11.29
CA ALA A 257 2.32 -2.88 12.59
C ALA A 257 1.45 -2.02 13.52
N ILE A 258 1.45 -2.36 14.82
CA ILE A 258 0.72 -1.63 15.88
C ILE A 258 1.66 -1.09 16.97
N HIS A 259 2.95 -1.35 16.84
CA HIS A 259 3.97 -0.84 17.74
C HIS A 259 5.31 -0.66 16.99
N PRO A 260 6.10 0.41 17.28
CA PRO A 260 7.38 0.66 16.61
C PRO A 260 8.39 -0.49 16.70
N THR A 261 8.38 -1.29 17.78
CA THR A 261 9.27 -2.45 17.95
C THR A 261 9.04 -3.56 16.92
N GLN A 262 7.91 -3.54 16.21
CA GLN A 262 7.60 -4.52 15.16
C GLN A 262 8.28 -4.18 13.82
N ILE A 263 8.76 -2.95 13.64
CA ILE A 263 9.26 -2.46 12.35
C ILE A 263 10.50 -3.24 11.88
N ASP A 264 11.52 -3.36 12.74
CA ASP A 264 12.76 -4.04 12.37
C ASP A 264 12.53 -5.51 11.98
N PRO A 265 11.85 -6.36 12.80
CA PRO A 265 11.59 -7.74 12.40
C PRO A 265 10.69 -7.87 11.15
N ILE A 266 9.79 -6.90 10.89
CA ILE A 266 9.01 -6.86 9.65
C ILE A 266 9.95 -6.53 8.48
N HIS A 267 10.77 -5.48 8.58
CA HIS A 267 11.70 -5.10 7.52
C HIS A 267 12.65 -6.23 7.15
N GLU A 268 13.22 -6.93 8.15
CA GLU A 268 14.08 -8.10 7.91
C GLU A 268 13.38 -9.20 7.11
N ALA A 269 12.08 -9.44 7.39
CA ALA A 269 11.31 -10.48 6.71
C ALA A 269 10.98 -10.15 5.22
N PHE A 270 10.85 -8.86 4.90
CA PHE A 270 10.51 -8.41 3.54
C PHE A 270 11.74 -8.07 2.69
N VAL A 271 12.94 -8.04 3.27
CA VAL A 271 14.19 -7.89 2.50
C VAL A 271 14.65 -9.26 2.01
N PRO A 272 14.93 -9.44 0.71
CA PRO A 272 15.46 -10.70 0.20
C PRO A 272 16.81 -11.05 0.83
N GLY A 273 16.99 -12.32 1.18
CA GLY A 273 18.26 -12.81 1.71
C GLY A 273 19.40 -12.76 0.69
N ASP A 274 20.65 -12.72 1.18
CA ASP A 274 21.86 -12.66 0.34
C ASP A 274 21.91 -13.76 -0.76
N ASP A 275 21.47 -14.96 -0.44
CA ASP A 275 21.47 -16.06 -1.41
C ASP A 275 20.40 -15.89 -2.50
N GLU A 276 19.25 -15.30 -2.17
CA GLU A 276 18.22 -14.94 -3.14
C GLU A 276 18.71 -13.81 -4.04
N ILE A 277 19.34 -12.79 -3.48
CA ILE A 277 19.96 -11.68 -4.25
C ILE A 277 21.01 -12.23 -5.21
N LYS A 278 21.92 -13.08 -4.73
CA LYS A 278 22.95 -13.71 -5.57
C LYS A 278 22.33 -14.57 -6.69
N TRP A 279 21.29 -15.35 -6.38
CA TRP A 279 20.57 -16.12 -7.37
C TRP A 279 19.92 -15.21 -8.42
N ALA A 280 19.20 -14.19 -7.99
CA ALA A 280 18.54 -13.25 -8.89
C ALA A 280 19.53 -12.53 -9.83
N ARG A 281 20.70 -12.09 -9.31
CA ARG A 281 21.77 -11.51 -10.14
C ARG A 281 22.24 -12.47 -11.24
N ARG A 282 22.49 -13.75 -10.90
CA ARG A 282 22.93 -14.75 -11.90
C ARG A 282 21.86 -15.01 -12.94
N VAL A 283 20.60 -15.11 -12.54
CA VAL A 283 19.47 -15.32 -13.45
C VAL A 283 19.32 -14.13 -14.39
N LEU A 284 19.31 -12.89 -13.88
CA LEU A 284 19.15 -11.69 -14.70
C LEU A 284 20.33 -11.49 -15.65
N ALA A 285 21.58 -11.68 -15.21
CA ALA A 285 22.74 -11.59 -16.06
C ALA A 285 22.74 -12.64 -17.19
N ALA A 286 22.28 -13.86 -16.91
CA ALA A 286 22.14 -14.90 -17.92
C ALA A 286 21.00 -14.61 -18.91
N SER A 287 19.89 -14.02 -18.46
CA SER A 287 18.74 -13.69 -19.31
C SER A 287 19.06 -12.65 -20.39
N GLU A 288 20.06 -11.78 -20.18
CA GLU A 288 20.52 -10.82 -21.19
C GLU A 288 21.13 -11.48 -22.43
N HIS A 289 21.57 -12.73 -22.32
CA HIS A 289 22.30 -13.47 -23.36
C HIS A 289 21.55 -14.69 -23.89
N HIS A 290 20.35 -14.97 -23.38
CA HIS A 290 19.57 -16.16 -23.75
C HIS A 290 18.11 -15.81 -24.01
N ASP A 291 17.59 -16.28 -25.14
CA ASP A 291 16.16 -16.23 -25.47
C ASP A 291 15.50 -17.54 -25.03
N GLY A 292 14.35 -17.43 -24.33
CA GLY A 292 13.55 -18.59 -23.93
C GLY A 292 14.06 -19.28 -22.67
N VAL A 293 14.18 -20.62 -22.72
CA VAL A 293 14.57 -21.43 -21.55
C VAL A 293 16.07 -21.69 -21.57
N PHE A 294 16.75 -21.42 -20.45
CA PHE A 294 18.18 -21.62 -20.29
C PHE A 294 18.50 -22.23 -18.92
N LYS A 295 19.80 -22.44 -18.62
CA LYS A 295 20.22 -23.10 -17.38
C LYS A 295 21.19 -22.22 -16.59
N VAL A 296 20.90 -22.03 -15.28
CA VAL A 296 21.77 -21.35 -14.30
C VAL A 296 22.00 -22.30 -13.12
N ASP A 297 23.25 -22.58 -12.78
CA ASP A 297 23.65 -23.42 -11.63
C ASP A 297 22.95 -24.79 -11.57
N GLY A 298 22.58 -25.33 -12.73
CA GLY A 298 21.90 -26.60 -12.83
C GLY A 298 20.38 -26.53 -12.83
N GLU A 299 19.80 -25.37 -12.55
CA GLU A 299 18.37 -25.09 -12.59
C GLU A 299 17.92 -24.64 -13.99
N MET A 300 16.77 -25.11 -14.43
CA MET A 300 16.15 -24.63 -15.68
C MET A 300 15.40 -23.33 -15.39
N ILE A 301 15.81 -22.26 -16.07
CA ILE A 301 15.23 -20.91 -15.92
C ILE A 301 14.30 -20.65 -17.11
N ASP A 302 13.09 -20.25 -16.79
CA ASP A 302 12.06 -19.81 -17.73
C ASP A 302 11.52 -18.43 -17.35
N GLN A 303 10.56 -17.92 -18.11
CA GLN A 303 10.01 -16.57 -17.89
C GLN A 303 9.43 -16.33 -16.46
N PRO A 304 8.73 -17.29 -15.82
CA PRO A 304 8.32 -17.17 -14.42
C PRO A 304 9.48 -16.93 -13.44
N LEU A 305 10.61 -17.63 -13.63
CA LEU A 305 11.79 -17.50 -12.76
C LEU A 305 12.55 -16.18 -13.02
N ILE A 306 12.58 -15.70 -14.27
CA ILE A 306 13.10 -14.37 -14.58
C ILE A 306 12.29 -13.28 -13.85
N ARG A 307 10.94 -13.34 -13.94
CA ARG A 307 10.07 -12.42 -13.19
C ARG A 307 10.25 -12.50 -11.67
N ARG A 308 10.54 -13.69 -11.14
CA ARG A 308 10.90 -13.83 -9.73
C ARG A 308 12.20 -13.11 -9.41
N ALA A 309 13.22 -13.24 -10.27
CA ALA A 309 14.50 -12.56 -10.08
C ALA A 309 14.36 -11.02 -10.17
N GLU A 310 13.51 -10.52 -11.07
CA GLU A 310 13.18 -9.09 -11.15
C GLU A 310 12.54 -8.59 -9.85
N ARG A 311 11.54 -9.29 -9.32
CA ARG A 311 10.93 -8.93 -8.03
C ARG A 311 11.92 -8.94 -6.86
N ILE A 312 12.84 -9.91 -6.81
CA ILE A 312 13.91 -9.95 -5.81
C ILE A 312 14.82 -8.72 -5.95
N LYS A 313 15.17 -8.34 -7.18
CA LYS A 313 15.96 -7.13 -7.46
C LYS A 313 15.24 -5.87 -6.95
N ASP A 314 13.94 -5.72 -7.25
CA ASP A 314 13.15 -4.56 -6.85
C ASP A 314 13.06 -4.46 -5.32
N ARG A 315 12.77 -5.58 -4.63
CA ARG A 315 12.73 -5.64 -3.16
C ARG A 315 14.09 -5.41 -2.51
N ALA A 316 15.18 -5.85 -3.12
CA ALA A 316 16.53 -5.63 -2.60
C ALA A 316 17.00 -4.17 -2.74
N GLY A 317 16.41 -3.40 -3.67
CA GLY A 317 16.74 -1.99 -3.86
C GLY A 317 18.25 -1.74 -4.00
N ARG A 318 18.80 -0.87 -3.14
CA ARG A 318 20.23 -0.55 -3.15
C ARG A 318 21.13 -1.75 -2.86
N HIS A 319 20.72 -2.68 -2.01
CA HIS A 319 21.49 -3.90 -1.68
C HIS A 319 21.73 -4.81 -2.89
N PHE A 320 20.91 -4.68 -3.94
CA PHE A 320 21.14 -5.42 -5.17
C PHE A 320 22.45 -5.04 -5.87
N HIS A 321 22.98 -3.87 -5.66
CA HIS A 321 24.17 -3.33 -6.35
C HIS A 321 25.44 -3.28 -5.49
N GLU A 322 25.36 -3.56 -4.19
CA GLU A 322 26.45 -3.33 -3.22
C GLU A 322 27.48 -4.46 -3.06
N GLN A 323 27.57 -5.45 -3.96
CA GLN A 323 28.63 -6.51 -3.89
C GLN A 323 29.37 -6.70 -5.20
#